data_7d1019328d4d18118245835667906096
#
_entry.id   7d1019328d4d18118245835667906096
#
_cell.length_a   1.000
_cell.length_b   1.000
_cell.length_c   1.000
_cell.angle_alpha   90.00
_cell.angle_beta   90.00
_cell.angle_gamma   90.00
#
_symmetry.space_group_name_H-M   'P 1'
#
loop_
_entity.id
_entity.type
_entity.pdbx_description
1 polymer ?
#
loop_
_entity_poly.entity_id
_entity_poly.type
_entity_poly.pdbx_seq_one_letter_code
_entity_poly.pdbx_strand_id
1 'polypeptide(L)'
;DLRLFRWRGRLHATATVRDRNPAMRCEIALDEIDDAARIVDLVVLRGYGDDRHQKNWMPAVDGDALLFVYLCDPTTVLRYEPEARRARLEAVHEPAIALDHLRGGSQLVRFDDGWICLTHEVAMIDTWNRRYLHRFVRFDRAFRVAAITEPFRFTDEPIEFAAGLAHDAARDA
;
A
#
# COMPACT_ATOMS: atom_id res chain seq x y z
N ASP A 1 -4.67 2.06 -10.20
CA ASP A 1 -4.63 2.22 -8.72
C ASP A 1 -3.53 3.22 -8.38
N LEU A 2 -3.91 4.41 -7.90
CA LEU A 2 -2.96 5.43 -7.45
C LEU A 2 -3.09 5.60 -5.94
N ARG A 3 -1.94 5.67 -5.24
CA ARG A 3 -1.87 6.02 -3.82
C ARG A 3 -1.04 7.28 -3.68
N LEU A 4 -1.69 8.39 -3.33
CA LEU A 4 -1.06 9.69 -3.18
C LEU A 4 -0.52 9.87 -1.76
N PHE A 5 0.68 10.45 -1.64
CA PHE A 5 1.30 10.78 -0.35
C PHE A 5 2.33 11.89 -0.52
N ARG A 6 2.68 12.56 0.58
CA ARG A 6 3.78 13.53 0.60
C ARG A 6 5.04 12.88 1.18
N TRP A 7 6.16 13.05 0.47
CA TRP A 7 7.47 12.62 0.91
C TRP A 7 8.51 13.69 0.60
N ARG A 8 9.35 14.04 1.59
CA ARG A 8 10.36 15.11 1.47
C ARG A 8 9.77 16.42 0.93
N GLY A 9 8.56 16.75 1.40
CA GLY A 9 7.84 17.97 1.02
C GLY A 9 7.18 17.95 -0.37
N ARG A 10 7.38 16.90 -1.17
CA ARG A 10 6.84 16.76 -2.53
C ARG A 10 5.68 15.78 -2.58
N LEU A 11 4.80 15.97 -3.56
CA LEU A 11 3.71 15.04 -3.82
C LEU A 11 4.23 13.85 -4.63
N HIS A 12 3.90 12.66 -4.19
CA HIS A 12 4.24 11.40 -4.85
C HIS A 12 2.99 10.54 -5.03
N ALA A 13 3.09 9.61 -5.97
CA ALA A 13 2.12 8.54 -6.13
C ALA A 13 2.82 7.19 -6.31
N THR A 14 2.17 6.12 -5.88
CA THR A 14 2.47 4.79 -6.41
C THR A 14 1.37 4.35 -7.37
N ALA A 15 1.77 3.73 -8.48
CA ALA A 15 0.86 3.20 -9.49
C ALA A 15 1.25 1.79 -9.90
N THR A 16 0.27 0.97 -10.30
CA THR A 16 0.54 -0.30 -10.97
C THR A 16 0.67 -0.04 -12.47
N VAL A 17 1.82 -0.41 -13.05
CA VAL A 17 2.13 -0.32 -14.48
C VAL A 17 2.38 -1.70 -15.07
N ARG A 18 2.14 -1.91 -16.37
CA ARG A 18 2.34 -3.20 -17.04
C ARG A 18 3.22 -3.16 -18.27
N ASP A 19 3.44 -1.99 -18.81
CA ASP A 19 4.12 -1.74 -20.09
C ASP A 19 5.63 -1.48 -19.91
N ARG A 20 6.17 -1.70 -18.73
CA ARG A 20 7.57 -1.39 -18.39
C ARG A 20 8.51 -2.59 -18.43
N ASN A 21 8.00 -3.78 -18.80
CA ASN A 21 8.79 -4.98 -19.01
C ASN A 21 8.22 -5.82 -20.15
N PRO A 22 9.07 -6.62 -20.87
CA PRO A 22 8.63 -7.41 -22.03
C PRO A 22 7.59 -8.49 -21.71
N ALA A 23 7.55 -8.97 -20.46
CA ALA A 23 6.61 -9.99 -20.03
C ALA A 23 5.24 -9.41 -19.63
N MET A 24 5.03 -8.09 -19.77
CA MET A 24 3.79 -7.39 -19.40
C MET A 24 3.35 -7.69 -17.95
N ARG A 25 4.31 -7.96 -17.06
CA ARG A 25 4.04 -8.12 -15.64
C ARG A 25 3.67 -6.79 -15.02
N CYS A 26 2.75 -6.84 -14.05
CA CYS A 26 2.48 -5.68 -13.21
C CYS A 26 3.72 -5.36 -12.37
N GLU A 27 4.13 -4.10 -12.38
CA GLU A 27 5.19 -3.52 -11.56
C GLU A 27 4.64 -2.30 -10.84
N ILE A 28 5.29 -1.86 -9.77
CA ILE A 28 4.92 -0.63 -9.07
C ILE A 28 5.83 0.49 -9.57
N ALA A 29 5.21 1.56 -10.06
CA ALA A 29 5.88 2.83 -10.30
C ALA A 29 5.76 3.73 -9.07
N LEU A 30 6.83 4.47 -8.77
CA LEU A 30 6.85 5.59 -7.85
C LEU A 30 7.00 6.85 -8.71
N ASP A 31 6.01 7.72 -8.64
CA ASP A 31 5.94 8.94 -9.42
C ASP A 31 6.14 10.16 -8.51
N GLU A 32 6.92 11.14 -8.94
CA GLU A 32 6.96 12.48 -8.35
C GLU A 32 6.05 13.41 -9.16
N ILE A 33 5.22 14.19 -8.47
CA ILE A 33 4.19 15.05 -9.07
C ILE A 33 4.46 16.50 -8.68
N ASP A 34 4.53 17.39 -9.68
CA ASP A 34 4.71 18.84 -9.44
C ASP A 34 3.39 19.55 -9.07
N ASP A 35 3.49 20.84 -8.74
CA ASP A 35 2.35 21.68 -8.36
C ASP A 35 1.35 21.90 -9.51
N ALA A 36 1.74 21.62 -10.76
CA ALA A 36 0.86 21.65 -11.93
C ALA A 36 0.24 20.26 -12.22
N ALA A 37 0.32 19.31 -11.27
CA ALA A 37 -0.16 17.94 -11.38
C ALA A 37 0.47 17.14 -12.54
N ARG A 38 1.72 17.43 -12.88
CA ARG A 38 2.47 16.68 -13.91
C ARG A 38 3.44 15.72 -13.23
N ILE A 39 3.58 14.51 -13.79
CA ILE A 39 4.62 13.57 -13.40
C ILE A 39 5.96 14.12 -13.92
N VAL A 40 6.89 14.40 -13.00
CA VAL A 40 8.22 14.96 -13.30
C VAL A 40 9.34 13.94 -13.12
N ASP A 41 9.11 12.87 -12.35
CA ASP A 41 9.98 11.70 -12.29
C ASP A 41 9.14 10.43 -12.12
N LEU A 42 9.61 9.32 -12.70
CA LEU A 42 8.99 8.01 -12.60
C LEU A 42 10.07 6.95 -12.40
N VAL A 43 9.91 6.15 -11.35
CA VAL A 43 10.79 5.02 -11.01
C VAL A 43 9.97 3.75 -10.96
N VAL A 44 10.33 2.74 -11.76
CA VAL A 44 9.79 1.39 -11.55
C VAL A 44 10.55 0.75 -10.38
N LEU A 45 9.81 0.44 -9.30
CA LEU A 45 10.38 -0.14 -8.09
C LEU A 45 10.71 -1.62 -8.31
N ARG A 46 11.99 -1.91 -8.46
CA ARG A 46 12.55 -3.25 -8.61
C ARG A 46 13.44 -3.60 -7.43
N GLY A 47 13.93 -4.85 -7.39
CA GLY A 47 14.85 -5.36 -6.38
C GLY A 47 14.22 -6.30 -5.36
N TYR A 48 12.88 -6.49 -5.42
CA TYR A 48 12.18 -7.47 -4.60
C TYR A 48 11.00 -8.10 -5.37
N GLY A 49 11.06 -9.42 -5.56
CA GLY A 49 9.97 -10.18 -6.22
C GLY A 49 9.77 -9.83 -7.69
N ASP A 50 10.84 -9.48 -8.42
CA ASP A 50 10.80 -9.03 -9.82
C ASP A 50 10.33 -10.12 -10.79
N ASP A 51 10.29 -11.38 -10.34
CA ASP A 51 9.84 -12.55 -11.09
C ASP A 51 8.32 -12.72 -11.14
N ARG A 52 7.56 -11.94 -10.36
CA ARG A 52 6.11 -12.04 -10.21
C ARG A 52 5.39 -10.71 -10.47
N HIS A 53 4.05 -10.77 -10.59
CA HIS A 53 3.23 -9.56 -10.64
C HIS A 53 3.27 -8.81 -9.32
N GLN A 54 3.60 -7.53 -9.36
CA GLN A 54 3.62 -6.61 -8.24
C GLN A 54 2.35 -5.75 -8.22
N LYS A 55 1.64 -5.74 -7.10
CA LYS A 55 0.41 -4.95 -6.93
C LYS A 55 0.24 -4.55 -5.46
N ASN A 56 -0.52 -3.48 -5.26
CA ASN A 56 -1.07 -3.12 -3.95
C ASN A 56 -0.02 -2.84 -2.86
N TRP A 57 1.17 -2.38 -3.23
CA TRP A 57 2.13 -1.90 -2.23
C TRP A 57 1.56 -0.67 -1.54
N MET A 58 1.59 -0.66 -0.21
CA MET A 58 1.05 0.40 0.62
C MET A 58 2.18 1.29 1.12
N PRO A 59 2.36 2.51 0.60
CA PRO A 59 3.43 3.41 1.03
C PRO A 59 3.22 3.91 2.46
N ALA A 60 4.34 4.06 3.19
CA ALA A 60 4.44 4.63 4.51
C ALA A 60 5.63 5.59 4.57
N VAL A 61 5.40 6.83 4.99
CA VAL A 61 6.46 7.84 5.12
C VAL A 61 6.85 7.98 6.58
N ASP A 62 8.09 7.61 6.91
CA ASP A 62 8.66 7.71 8.25
C ASP A 62 9.84 8.67 8.26
N GLY A 63 9.59 9.94 8.56
CA GLY A 63 10.57 11.00 8.39
C GLY A 63 11.04 11.07 6.93
N ASP A 64 12.33 10.92 6.71
CA ASP A 64 12.93 10.89 5.36
C ASP A 64 12.86 9.52 4.67
N ALA A 65 12.49 8.48 5.39
CA ALA A 65 12.37 7.13 4.84
C ALA A 65 11.02 6.94 4.12
N LEU A 66 11.09 6.34 2.92
CA LEU A 66 9.92 5.82 2.23
C LEU A 66 9.93 4.30 2.32
N LEU A 67 8.91 3.77 2.94
CA LEU A 67 8.69 2.35 3.17
C LEU A 67 7.43 1.88 2.44
N PHE A 68 7.29 0.58 2.27
CA PHE A 68 6.08 -0.03 1.71
C PHE A 68 5.74 -1.28 2.50
N VAL A 69 4.51 -1.40 2.94
CA VAL A 69 3.98 -2.71 3.34
C VAL A 69 3.58 -3.43 2.05
N TYR A 70 4.34 -4.48 1.74
CA TYR A 70 4.18 -5.31 0.55
C TYR A 70 3.09 -6.36 0.71
N LEU A 71 3.09 -7.05 1.85
CA LEU A 71 2.10 -8.05 2.28
C LEU A 71 1.77 -7.81 3.74
N CYS A 72 0.58 -8.25 4.15
CA CYS A 72 0.18 -8.28 5.56
C CYS A 72 0.57 -9.61 6.24
N ASP A 73 0.73 -10.70 5.45
CA ASP A 73 1.07 -12.03 5.98
C ASP A 73 1.97 -12.83 4.99
N PRO A 74 3.22 -13.13 5.37
CA PRO A 74 3.91 -12.46 6.48
C PRO A 74 3.97 -10.96 6.25
N THR A 75 3.90 -10.15 7.30
CA THR A 75 4.03 -8.71 7.15
C THR A 75 5.40 -8.38 6.60
N THR A 76 5.45 -8.02 5.33
CA THR A 76 6.69 -7.77 4.60
C THR A 76 6.84 -6.30 4.33
N VAL A 77 7.91 -5.69 4.81
CA VAL A 77 8.21 -4.27 4.67
C VAL A 77 9.39 -4.10 3.74
N LEU A 78 9.23 -3.23 2.75
CA LEU A 78 10.28 -2.85 1.83
C LEU A 78 10.69 -1.39 2.09
N ARG A 79 11.96 -1.06 1.86
CA ARG A 79 12.49 0.31 1.89
C ARG A 79 12.89 0.74 0.49
N TYR A 80 12.52 1.95 0.11
CA TYR A 80 13.04 2.60 -1.08
C TYR A 80 14.45 3.15 -0.84
N GLU A 81 15.37 2.84 -1.74
CA GLU A 81 16.74 3.37 -1.78
C GLU A 81 16.85 4.38 -2.94
N PRO A 82 16.80 5.69 -2.68
CA PRO A 82 16.73 6.71 -3.73
C PRO A 82 17.92 6.68 -4.69
N GLU A 83 19.13 6.53 -4.17
CA GLU A 83 20.37 6.52 -4.98
C GLU A 83 20.42 5.32 -5.92
N ALA A 84 19.92 4.18 -5.47
CA ALA A 84 19.85 2.95 -6.25
C ALA A 84 18.56 2.83 -7.06
N ARG A 85 17.58 3.72 -6.84
CA ARG A 85 16.24 3.74 -7.47
C ARG A 85 15.55 2.38 -7.43
N ARG A 86 15.60 1.70 -6.29
CA ARG A 86 15.05 0.36 -6.10
C ARG A 86 14.43 0.17 -4.70
N ALA A 87 13.65 -0.90 -4.55
CA ALA A 87 13.17 -1.35 -3.26
C ALA A 87 13.98 -2.54 -2.76
N ARG A 88 14.27 -2.59 -1.46
CA ARG A 88 14.88 -3.75 -0.80
C ARG A 88 14.05 -4.21 0.39
N LEU A 89 14.23 -5.46 0.77
CA LEU A 89 13.64 -5.99 1.99
C LEU A 89 14.18 -5.26 3.22
N GLU A 90 13.28 -4.75 4.06
CA GLU A 90 13.60 -4.09 5.33
C GLU A 90 13.30 -4.99 6.52
N ALA A 91 12.09 -5.56 6.57
CA ALA A 91 11.67 -6.41 7.67
C ALA A 91 10.62 -7.44 7.22
N VAL A 92 10.55 -8.53 7.96
CA VAL A 92 9.49 -9.54 7.87
C VAL A 92 9.02 -9.88 9.28
N HIS A 93 7.70 -9.89 9.49
CA HIS A 93 7.09 -10.24 10.77
C HIS A 93 5.95 -11.25 10.52
N GLU A 94 5.89 -12.28 11.34
CA GLU A 94 4.76 -13.21 11.35
C GLU A 94 3.63 -12.61 12.19
N PRO A 95 2.43 -12.40 11.62
CA PRO A 95 1.28 -11.93 12.38
C PRO A 95 0.73 -13.06 13.27
N ALA A 96 0.09 -12.68 14.38
CA ALA A 96 -0.53 -13.65 15.31
C ALA A 96 -1.81 -14.30 14.75
N ILE A 97 -2.36 -13.76 13.66
CA ILE A 97 -3.58 -14.23 12.99
C ILE A 97 -3.33 -14.30 11.48
N ALA A 98 -4.01 -15.21 10.79
CA ALA A 98 -3.89 -15.35 9.34
C ALA A 98 -4.46 -14.14 8.59
N LEU A 99 -3.64 -13.48 7.77
CA LEU A 99 -3.97 -12.29 6.97
C LEU A 99 -3.58 -12.43 5.49
N ASP A 100 -3.27 -13.63 5.03
CA ASP A 100 -2.84 -13.96 3.66
C ASP A 100 -3.91 -13.63 2.59
N HIS A 101 -5.19 -13.57 3.01
CA HIS A 101 -6.32 -13.16 2.17
C HIS A 101 -6.37 -11.66 1.92
N LEU A 102 -5.68 -10.83 2.73
CA LEU A 102 -5.70 -9.38 2.59
C LEU A 102 -4.83 -8.90 1.43
N ARG A 103 -5.32 -7.86 0.77
CA ARG A 103 -4.61 -7.13 -0.28
C ARG A 103 -4.51 -5.66 0.14
N GLY A 104 -3.39 -5.02 -0.18
CA GLY A 104 -3.19 -3.61 0.14
C GLY A 104 -4.22 -2.71 -0.54
N GLY A 105 -4.72 -1.75 0.19
CA GLY A 105 -5.66 -0.73 -0.26
C GLY A 105 -5.01 0.66 -0.26
N SER A 106 -5.11 1.41 0.83
CA SER A 106 -4.59 2.76 0.96
C SER A 106 -3.08 2.82 1.24
N GLN A 107 -2.51 4.02 1.27
CA GLN A 107 -1.26 4.28 1.97
C GLN A 107 -1.45 4.10 3.49
N LEU A 108 -0.33 3.93 4.21
CA LEU A 108 -0.33 4.01 5.67
C LEU A 108 -0.29 5.47 6.11
N VAL A 109 -1.08 5.81 7.11
CA VAL A 109 -1.02 7.09 7.81
C VAL A 109 -0.61 6.88 9.28
N ARG A 110 0.00 7.90 9.89
CA ARG A 110 0.29 7.86 11.32
C ARG A 110 -1.00 7.84 12.10
N PHE A 111 -1.06 6.97 13.09
CA PHE A 111 -2.20 6.82 13.97
C PHE A 111 -1.71 6.32 15.34
N ASP A 112 -2.04 7.05 16.40
CA ASP A 112 -1.47 6.84 17.72
C ASP A 112 0.07 6.79 17.67
N ASP A 113 0.65 5.74 18.23
CA ASP A 113 2.08 5.48 18.25
C ASP A 113 2.56 4.62 17.06
N GLY A 114 1.70 4.29 16.12
CA GLY A 114 2.00 3.41 14.98
C GLY A 114 1.43 3.91 13.66
N TRP A 115 0.79 2.99 12.93
CA TRP A 115 0.27 3.19 11.59
C TRP A 115 -1.12 2.58 11.44
N ILE A 116 -1.92 3.15 10.55
CA ILE A 116 -3.19 2.56 10.12
C ILE A 116 -3.31 2.63 8.59
N CYS A 117 -3.92 1.64 7.99
CA CYS A 117 -4.28 1.63 6.57
C CYS A 117 -5.62 0.92 6.36
N LEU A 118 -6.15 1.07 5.14
CA LEU A 118 -7.21 0.24 4.61
C LEU A 118 -6.61 -0.87 3.75
N THR A 119 -7.10 -2.08 3.96
CA THR A 119 -6.88 -3.24 3.10
C THR A 119 -8.18 -3.69 2.49
N HIS A 120 -8.14 -4.62 1.56
CA HIS A 120 -9.32 -5.29 1.04
C HIS A 120 -9.12 -6.80 0.94
N GLU A 121 -10.20 -7.52 1.05
CA GLU A 121 -10.30 -8.93 0.74
C GLU A 121 -11.34 -9.15 -0.36
N VAL A 122 -11.24 -10.25 -1.07
CA VAL A 122 -12.15 -10.61 -2.15
C VAL A 122 -12.94 -11.84 -1.75
N ALA A 123 -14.22 -11.63 -1.44
CA ALA A 123 -15.17 -12.72 -1.22
C ALA A 123 -15.77 -13.14 -2.56
N MET A 124 -15.68 -14.43 -2.88
CA MET A 124 -16.39 -15.02 -4.04
C MET A 124 -17.81 -15.35 -3.63
N ILE A 125 -18.79 -14.71 -4.28
CA ILE A 125 -20.20 -15.00 -4.06
C ILE A 125 -20.61 -16.24 -4.87
N ASP A 126 -20.12 -16.32 -6.10
CA ASP A 126 -20.22 -17.48 -6.97
C ASP A 126 -19.02 -17.50 -7.93
N THR A 127 -19.05 -18.35 -8.96
CA THR A 127 -17.96 -18.52 -9.94
C THR A 127 -17.54 -17.22 -10.65
N TRP A 128 -18.47 -16.27 -10.82
CA TRP A 128 -18.25 -15.06 -11.61
C TRP A 128 -18.36 -13.78 -10.80
N ASN A 129 -19.11 -13.81 -9.69
CA ASN A 129 -19.41 -12.67 -8.88
C ASN A 129 -18.50 -12.62 -7.65
N ARG A 130 -17.78 -11.53 -7.53
CA ARG A 130 -16.93 -11.23 -6.37
C ARG A 130 -17.42 -9.98 -5.66
N ARG A 131 -17.17 -9.92 -4.38
CA ARG A 131 -17.44 -8.77 -3.53
C ARG A 131 -16.17 -8.37 -2.81
N TYR A 132 -15.88 -7.07 -2.80
CA TYR A 132 -14.78 -6.52 -2.04
C TYR A 132 -15.26 -6.14 -0.65
N LEU A 133 -14.49 -6.52 0.36
CA LEU A 133 -14.68 -6.13 1.74
C LEU A 133 -13.43 -5.40 2.20
N HIS A 134 -13.59 -4.40 3.04
CA HIS A 134 -12.49 -3.60 3.56
C HIS A 134 -12.26 -3.90 5.03
N ARG A 135 -11.01 -3.72 5.47
CA ARG A 135 -10.61 -3.75 6.88
C ARG A 135 -9.64 -2.65 7.16
N PHE A 136 -9.75 -2.01 8.31
CA PHE A 136 -8.63 -1.26 8.85
C PHE A 136 -7.63 -2.24 9.47
N VAL A 137 -6.35 -2.05 9.15
CA VAL A 137 -5.25 -2.76 9.79
C VAL A 137 -4.37 -1.73 10.47
N ARG A 138 -4.16 -1.92 11.77
CA ARG A 138 -3.26 -1.12 12.58
C ARG A 138 -1.95 -1.86 12.77
N PHE A 139 -0.84 -1.15 12.61
CA PHE A 139 0.50 -1.65 12.85
C PHE A 139 1.16 -0.85 13.98
N ASP A 140 2.05 -1.48 14.71
CA ASP A 140 2.96 -0.79 15.63
C ASP A 140 4.04 -0.01 14.84
N ARG A 141 4.94 0.69 15.56
CA ARG A 141 6.05 1.43 14.94
C ARG A 141 7.00 0.56 14.12
N ALA A 142 7.11 -0.72 14.46
CA ALA A 142 7.95 -1.70 13.78
C ALA A 142 7.20 -2.45 12.67
N PHE A 143 6.01 -1.99 12.28
CA PHE A 143 5.14 -2.62 11.28
C PHE A 143 4.65 -4.02 11.65
N ARG A 144 4.58 -4.37 12.94
CA ARG A 144 3.88 -5.58 13.36
C ARG A 144 2.39 -5.30 13.45
N VAL A 145 1.57 -6.24 12.98
CA VAL A 145 0.11 -6.11 13.08
C VAL A 145 -0.29 -6.05 14.56
N ALA A 146 -0.96 -4.96 14.96
CA ALA A 146 -1.43 -4.71 16.31
C ALA A 146 -2.93 -4.93 16.46
N ALA A 147 -3.72 -4.61 15.42
CA ALA A 147 -5.17 -4.79 15.42
C ALA A 147 -5.71 -4.83 13.98
N ILE A 148 -6.89 -5.42 13.85
CA ILE A 148 -7.67 -5.46 12.61
C ILE A 148 -9.15 -5.35 12.95
N THR A 149 -9.91 -4.65 12.11
CA THR A 149 -11.37 -4.56 12.27
C THR A 149 -12.09 -5.75 11.63
N GLU A 150 -13.36 -5.91 12.00
CA GLU A 150 -14.28 -6.73 11.21
C GLU A 150 -14.39 -6.18 9.77
N PRO A 151 -14.74 -7.03 8.78
CA PRO A 151 -14.89 -6.60 7.41
C PRO A 151 -16.10 -5.68 7.26
N PHE A 152 -15.98 -4.67 6.41
CA PHE A 152 -17.05 -3.75 6.10
C PHE A 152 -17.04 -3.32 4.63
N ARG A 153 -18.08 -2.62 4.20
CA ARG A 153 -18.22 -2.02 2.88
C ARG A 153 -18.55 -0.54 3.01
N PHE A 154 -18.12 0.24 2.03
CA PHE A 154 -18.52 1.65 1.94
C PHE A 154 -19.86 1.82 1.22
N THR A 155 -20.16 0.96 0.26
CA THR A 155 -21.35 1.03 -0.61
C THR A 155 -21.99 -0.35 -0.78
N ASP A 156 -23.05 -0.43 -1.54
CA ASP A 156 -23.66 -1.70 -1.96
C ASP A 156 -23.09 -2.27 -3.27
N GLU A 157 -22.17 -1.54 -3.90
CA GLU A 157 -21.52 -1.99 -5.12
C GLU A 157 -20.63 -3.23 -4.87
N PRO A 158 -20.61 -4.20 -5.80
CA PRO A 158 -19.85 -5.43 -5.60
C PRO A 158 -18.33 -5.23 -5.60
N ILE A 159 -17.86 -4.24 -6.38
CA ILE A 159 -16.42 -3.93 -6.49
C ILE A 159 -16.22 -2.47 -6.09
N GLU A 160 -15.57 -2.28 -4.97
CA GLU A 160 -15.14 -0.98 -4.47
C GLU A 160 -13.67 -1.04 -4.05
N PHE A 161 -12.96 0.06 -4.15
CA PHE A 161 -11.54 0.08 -3.85
C PHE A 161 -11.14 1.40 -3.17
N ALA A 162 -10.64 1.29 -1.93
CA ALA A 162 -10.12 2.42 -1.19
C ALA A 162 -8.61 2.58 -1.47
N ALA A 163 -8.25 3.56 -2.29
CA ALA A 163 -6.87 3.86 -2.67
C ALA A 163 -6.22 4.95 -1.80
N GLY A 164 -6.98 5.59 -0.91
CA GLY A 164 -6.51 6.69 -0.08
C GLY A 164 -7.12 6.67 1.32
N LEU A 165 -6.34 7.15 2.29
CA LEU A 165 -6.74 7.38 3.67
C LEU A 165 -6.11 8.69 4.14
N ALA A 166 -6.85 9.52 4.82
CA ALA A 166 -6.35 10.71 5.49
C ALA A 166 -6.78 10.71 6.95
N HIS A 167 -5.89 11.12 7.82
CA HIS A 167 -6.14 11.32 9.23
C HIS A 167 -6.21 12.83 9.51
N ASP A 168 -7.32 13.30 10.05
CA ASP A 168 -7.53 14.68 10.43
C ASP A 168 -7.36 14.84 11.95
N ALA A 169 -6.10 15.03 12.38
CA ALA A 169 -5.77 15.18 13.80
C ALA A 169 -6.47 16.36 14.49
N ALA A 170 -7.02 17.32 13.74
CA ALA A 170 -7.78 18.44 14.32
C ALA A 170 -9.20 18.05 14.73
N ARG A 171 -9.70 16.88 14.30
CA ARG A 171 -11.03 16.38 14.60
C ARG A 171 -11.05 15.22 15.58
N ASP A 172 -9.88 14.80 16.06
CA ASP A 172 -9.71 13.70 17.05
C ASP A 172 -9.88 14.18 18.49
N ALA A 173 -10.67 15.22 18.75
CA ALA A 173 -10.91 15.75 20.10
C ALA A 173 -12.22 15.22 20.69
#